data_cb86bdbf93cb92780f596a3fba31244a
#
_entry.id   cb86bdbf93cb92780f596a3fba31244a
#
_cell.length_a   1.000
_cell.length_b   1.000
_cell.length_c   1.000
_cell.angle_alpha   90.00
_cell.angle_beta   90.00
_cell.angle_gamma   90.00
#
_symmetry.space_group_name_H-M   'P 1'
#
loop_
_entity.id
_entity.type
_entity.pdbx_description
1 polymer ?
#
loop_
_entity_poly.entity_id
_entity_poly.type
_entity_poly.pdbx_seq_one_letter_code
_entity_poly.pdbx_strand_id
1 'polypeptide(L)'
;MAFCEDCGTPLTPGVLFCENCGAKLTPSNTISKNVNLEEGIVYTNLELLSEELNKPQAEIKGIVDAFISSAKERGISYELCDVSSKFCGTGTVAQHVEIIKTLVQKNHPKYLFIIGSSKIIPSIVWKNEASDFESDSDVSSDLPYSTLDTQSPFDGQEYDFDNCLKVGRLPECGVNFENYFKNLAEGSGKSGDIKSFGLSAEVWQEETKDIYKNVSDNQIFTSPECEKSTVTGIIPSDTNLLLFNLHGSNSTEFWYGQAGSSYPEAMDHTSLGYVAKPYFLMVEACYGAFYEGRSSVNSILLSALNGKCISFLGSSRIAFGTPCPQGSCADVMAEEHLKNLKNGMSAGESLCRARSILMQDDSAETVKTLAEFSLYGDPSARMYGEPLASKGLFSKDTSKSFTKGIHIPLPNIRRAIRMELVTVNQKIADAIEEMVYAKYEDFKGIKPNYYKSSKNDDYSAVFRKQGVIGDQLITVKFEKDGNVKNILESK
;
A
#
# COMPACT_ATOMS: atom_id res chain seq x y z
N MET A 1 -4.49 -19.15 -27.25
CA MET A 1 -5.36 -19.12 -28.46
C MET A 1 -4.48 -18.83 -29.67
N ALA A 2 -4.69 -19.53 -30.77
CA ALA A 2 -4.00 -19.24 -32.03
C ALA A 2 -4.78 -18.18 -32.83
N PHE A 3 -4.09 -17.39 -33.63
CA PHE A 3 -4.69 -16.34 -34.45
C PHE A 3 -4.26 -16.51 -35.92
N CYS A 4 -5.08 -16.09 -36.86
CA CYS A 4 -4.76 -16.10 -38.28
C CYS A 4 -3.73 -15.00 -38.61
N GLU A 5 -2.62 -15.34 -39.26
CA GLU A 5 -1.57 -14.40 -39.67
C GLU A 5 -2.08 -13.33 -40.65
N ASP A 6 -3.05 -13.71 -41.50
CA ASP A 6 -3.52 -12.81 -42.55
C ASP A 6 -4.56 -11.77 -42.07
N CYS A 7 -5.38 -12.11 -41.07
CA CYS A 7 -6.46 -11.24 -40.63
C CYS A 7 -6.58 -11.04 -39.12
N GLY A 8 -5.74 -11.68 -38.31
CA GLY A 8 -5.72 -11.53 -36.86
C GLY A 8 -6.91 -12.18 -36.12
N THR A 9 -7.79 -12.91 -36.81
CA THR A 9 -8.98 -13.55 -36.19
C THR A 9 -8.53 -14.71 -35.29
N PRO A 10 -9.11 -14.87 -34.06
CA PRO A 10 -8.89 -16.04 -33.22
C PRO A 10 -9.29 -17.33 -33.96
N LEU A 11 -8.48 -18.35 -33.86
CA LEU A 11 -8.70 -19.62 -34.54
C LEU A 11 -9.24 -20.68 -33.58
N THR A 12 -10.25 -21.41 -34.06
CA THR A 12 -10.76 -22.60 -33.38
C THR A 12 -9.70 -23.75 -33.51
N PRO A 13 -9.35 -24.45 -32.42
CA PRO A 13 -8.43 -25.58 -32.52
C PRO A 13 -8.86 -26.61 -33.53
N GLY A 14 -7.96 -27.02 -34.45
CA GLY A 14 -8.20 -28.04 -35.44
C GLY A 14 -8.81 -27.64 -36.77
N VAL A 15 -9.08 -26.33 -36.99
CA VAL A 15 -9.55 -25.81 -38.30
C VAL A 15 -8.41 -25.77 -39.31
N LEU A 16 -8.70 -26.08 -40.58
CA LEU A 16 -7.74 -26.08 -41.67
C LEU A 16 -7.73 -24.76 -42.47
N PHE A 17 -8.74 -23.89 -42.26
CA PHE A 17 -8.90 -22.60 -42.89
C PHE A 17 -9.42 -21.58 -41.88
N CYS A 18 -8.98 -20.33 -42.01
CA CYS A 18 -9.51 -19.25 -41.22
C CYS A 18 -10.99 -19.01 -41.57
N GLU A 19 -11.87 -19.05 -40.58
CA GLU A 19 -13.32 -18.88 -40.80
C GLU A 19 -13.69 -17.46 -41.24
N ASN A 20 -12.80 -16.48 -41.00
CA ASN A 20 -13.07 -15.08 -41.36
C ASN A 20 -12.52 -14.68 -42.74
N CYS A 21 -11.31 -15.08 -43.08
CA CYS A 21 -10.68 -14.66 -44.36
C CYS A 21 -10.46 -15.81 -45.38
N GLY A 22 -10.77 -17.05 -44.99
CA GLY A 22 -10.60 -18.20 -45.86
C GLY A 22 -9.13 -18.67 -46.06
N ALA A 23 -8.17 -18.03 -45.41
CA ALA A 23 -6.76 -18.39 -45.53
C ALA A 23 -6.53 -19.83 -45.06
N LYS A 24 -5.76 -20.58 -45.87
CA LYS A 24 -5.38 -21.95 -45.51
C LYS A 24 -4.38 -21.96 -44.36
N LEU A 25 -4.74 -22.58 -43.25
CA LEU A 25 -3.90 -22.67 -42.06
C LEU A 25 -2.93 -23.83 -42.18
N THR A 26 -1.64 -23.54 -42.19
CA THR A 26 -0.58 -24.51 -42.02
C THR A 26 -0.09 -24.41 -40.56
N PRO A 27 0.63 -25.42 -40.02
CA PRO A 27 1.19 -25.30 -38.67
C PRO A 27 2.07 -24.06 -38.44
N SER A 28 2.58 -23.45 -39.51
CA SER A 28 3.34 -22.19 -39.49
C SER A 28 2.47 -20.93 -39.50
N ASN A 29 1.17 -21.03 -39.81
CA ASN A 29 0.23 -19.90 -39.85
C ASN A 29 -0.53 -19.68 -38.52
N THR A 30 -0.15 -20.40 -37.47
CA THR A 30 -0.65 -20.16 -36.12
C THR A 30 0.39 -19.38 -35.36
N ILE A 31 0.19 -18.07 -35.22
CA ILE A 31 0.99 -17.26 -34.32
C ILE A 31 0.57 -17.62 -32.89
N SER A 32 1.41 -18.35 -32.15
CA SER A 32 1.34 -18.33 -30.70
C SER A 32 1.69 -16.88 -30.27
N LYS A 33 0.74 -16.12 -29.70
CA LYS A 33 1.11 -14.89 -29.00
C LYS A 33 2.20 -15.29 -28.01
N ASN A 34 3.46 -14.94 -28.27
CA ASN A 34 4.48 -14.94 -27.23
C ASN A 34 4.01 -13.92 -26.19
N VAL A 35 3.32 -14.38 -25.17
CA VAL A 35 3.02 -13.57 -24.00
C VAL A 35 4.38 -13.31 -23.37
N ASN A 36 4.90 -12.10 -23.53
CA ASN A 36 6.05 -11.65 -22.75
C ASN A 36 5.59 -11.66 -21.29
N LEU A 37 6.03 -12.67 -20.53
CA LEU A 37 5.75 -12.78 -19.11
C LEU A 37 6.55 -11.68 -18.38
N GLU A 38 5.90 -11.00 -17.45
CA GLU A 38 6.59 -10.09 -16.53
C GLU A 38 7.32 -10.94 -15.49
N GLU A 39 8.61 -10.65 -15.27
CA GLU A 39 9.45 -11.45 -14.35
C GLU A 39 9.22 -11.01 -12.90
N GLY A 40 9.19 -11.98 -11.98
CA GLY A 40 9.05 -11.76 -10.55
C GLY A 40 9.85 -12.77 -9.72
N ILE A 41 10.03 -12.45 -8.45
CA ILE A 41 10.67 -13.31 -7.45
C ILE A 41 9.69 -13.56 -6.32
N VAL A 42 9.45 -14.82 -5.98
CA VAL A 42 8.89 -15.23 -4.69
C VAL A 42 10.06 -15.41 -3.73
N TYR A 43 10.09 -14.65 -2.67
CA TYR A 43 11.20 -14.59 -1.73
C TYR A 43 10.76 -15.03 -0.34
N THR A 44 11.38 -16.05 0.23
CA THR A 44 10.99 -16.62 1.51
C THR A 44 12.10 -17.43 2.16
N ASN A 45 11.91 -17.81 3.43
CA ASN A 45 12.66 -18.82 4.16
C ASN A 45 11.72 -19.98 4.48
N LEU A 46 11.78 -21.06 3.70
CA LEU A 46 10.87 -22.20 3.84
C LEU A 46 11.07 -22.96 5.17
N GLU A 47 12.27 -22.94 5.74
CA GLU A 47 12.54 -23.58 7.03
C GLU A 47 11.81 -22.85 8.15
N LEU A 48 11.97 -21.54 8.26
CA LEU A 48 11.26 -20.74 9.27
C LEU A 48 9.75 -20.74 9.07
N LEU A 49 9.26 -20.74 7.81
CA LEU A 49 7.83 -20.91 7.54
C LEU A 49 7.31 -22.28 8.01
N SER A 50 8.12 -23.34 7.82
CA SER A 50 7.79 -24.70 8.29
C SER A 50 7.64 -24.72 9.82
N GLU A 51 8.53 -24.08 10.52
CA GLU A 51 8.49 -23.96 11.99
C GLU A 51 7.27 -23.14 12.47
N GLU A 52 7.04 -21.94 11.95
CA GLU A 52 5.94 -21.07 12.36
C GLU A 52 4.55 -21.65 12.01
N LEU A 53 4.41 -22.32 10.87
CA LEU A 53 3.16 -22.94 10.47
C LEU A 53 2.96 -24.36 11.04
N ASN A 54 3.99 -24.94 11.65
CA ASN A 54 4.02 -26.34 12.10
C ASN A 54 3.58 -27.31 10.99
N LYS A 55 4.16 -27.12 9.78
CA LYS A 55 3.88 -27.92 8.58
C LYS A 55 5.19 -28.39 7.92
N PRO A 56 5.22 -29.56 7.26
CA PRO A 56 6.40 -30.00 6.53
C PRO A 56 6.82 -28.97 5.47
N GLN A 57 8.12 -28.68 5.38
CA GLN A 57 8.67 -27.74 4.38
C GLN A 57 8.28 -28.12 2.94
N ALA A 58 8.22 -29.42 2.63
CA ALA A 58 7.80 -29.91 1.32
C ALA A 58 6.32 -29.57 0.98
N GLU A 59 5.43 -29.55 1.98
CA GLU A 59 4.03 -29.15 1.82
C GLU A 59 3.94 -27.66 1.48
N ILE A 60 4.63 -26.81 2.24
CA ILE A 60 4.66 -25.36 2.01
C ILE A 60 5.26 -25.05 0.64
N LYS A 61 6.37 -25.72 0.28
CA LYS A 61 6.97 -25.57 -1.03
C LYS A 61 6.00 -25.97 -2.13
N GLY A 62 5.24 -27.05 -1.96
CA GLY A 62 4.23 -27.48 -2.92
C GLY A 62 3.14 -26.43 -3.15
N ILE A 63 2.68 -25.75 -2.10
CA ILE A 63 1.71 -24.65 -2.17
C ILE A 63 2.30 -23.47 -2.96
N VAL A 64 3.55 -23.10 -2.68
CA VAL A 64 4.25 -22.00 -3.38
C VAL A 64 4.51 -22.35 -4.85
N ASP A 65 4.94 -23.56 -5.14
CA ASP A 65 5.16 -24.04 -6.53
C ASP A 65 3.86 -24.05 -7.35
N ALA A 66 2.74 -24.42 -6.73
CA ALA A 66 1.41 -24.35 -7.36
C ALA A 66 1.01 -22.90 -7.67
N PHE A 67 1.25 -21.97 -6.74
CA PHE A 67 1.05 -20.55 -6.97
C PHE A 67 1.91 -20.04 -8.13
N ILE A 68 3.21 -20.30 -8.14
CA ILE A 68 4.14 -19.89 -9.21
C ILE A 68 3.67 -20.43 -10.57
N SER A 69 3.18 -21.66 -10.62
CA SER A 69 2.64 -22.24 -11.83
C SER A 69 1.38 -21.53 -12.33
N SER A 70 0.46 -21.20 -11.41
CA SER A 70 -0.79 -20.47 -11.73
C SER A 70 -0.55 -19.00 -12.12
N ALA A 71 0.50 -18.36 -11.62
CA ALA A 71 0.84 -16.98 -11.92
C ALA A 71 1.13 -16.76 -13.42
N LYS A 72 1.60 -17.78 -14.12
CA LYS A 72 1.85 -17.73 -15.57
C LYS A 72 0.56 -17.47 -16.38
N GLU A 73 -0.58 -17.96 -15.89
CA GLU A 73 -1.89 -17.68 -16.52
C GLU A 73 -2.28 -16.21 -16.42
N ARG A 74 -1.71 -15.48 -15.44
CA ARG A 74 -1.86 -14.05 -15.24
C ARG A 74 -0.77 -13.22 -15.94
N GLY A 75 0.14 -13.87 -16.68
CA GLY A 75 1.23 -13.21 -17.40
C GLY A 75 2.47 -12.95 -16.54
N ILE A 76 2.62 -13.61 -15.39
CA ILE A 76 3.76 -13.41 -14.47
C ILE A 76 4.60 -14.70 -14.39
N SER A 77 5.91 -14.54 -14.57
CA SER A 77 6.92 -15.61 -14.42
C SER A 77 7.65 -15.41 -13.09
N TYR A 78 7.21 -16.10 -12.04
CA TYR A 78 7.90 -16.08 -10.76
C TYR A 78 8.99 -17.13 -10.66
N GLU A 79 10.14 -16.77 -10.08
CA GLU A 79 11.20 -17.67 -9.62
C GLU A 79 11.18 -17.72 -8.09
N LEU A 80 11.24 -18.93 -7.49
CA LEU A 80 11.35 -19.09 -6.04
C LEU A 80 12.81 -18.89 -5.60
N CYS A 81 13.02 -17.94 -4.71
CA CYS A 81 14.24 -17.77 -3.95
C CYS A 81 14.00 -18.17 -2.49
N ASP A 82 14.35 -19.37 -2.14
CA ASP A 82 14.40 -19.86 -0.76
C ASP A 82 15.76 -19.56 -0.13
N VAL A 83 15.75 -18.82 0.98
CA VAL A 83 16.97 -18.41 1.71
C VAL A 83 17.28 -19.25 2.95
N SER A 84 16.58 -20.36 3.17
CA SER A 84 16.77 -21.26 4.32
C SER A 84 18.24 -21.65 4.55
N SER A 85 18.97 -21.93 3.47
CA SER A 85 20.38 -22.32 3.53
C SER A 85 21.36 -21.13 3.61
N LYS A 86 20.88 -19.89 3.61
CA LYS A 86 21.74 -18.67 3.55
C LYS A 86 22.06 -18.11 4.92
N PHE A 87 21.17 -18.32 5.89
CA PHE A 87 21.27 -17.70 7.21
C PHE A 87 21.05 -18.73 8.32
N CYS A 88 21.64 -18.48 9.48
CA CYS A 88 21.21 -19.09 10.73
C CYS A 88 20.11 -18.18 11.31
N GLY A 89 18.85 -18.60 11.24
CA GLY A 89 17.68 -17.79 11.61
C GLY A 89 17.23 -16.83 10.49
N THR A 90 16.71 -15.66 10.86
CA THR A 90 16.07 -14.72 9.90
C THR A 90 17.06 -13.96 9.02
N GLY A 91 18.32 -13.80 9.45
CA GLY A 91 19.26 -12.87 8.82
C GLY A 91 18.96 -11.39 9.13
N THR A 92 19.70 -10.48 8.53
CA THR A 92 19.47 -9.03 8.62
C THR A 92 18.92 -8.48 7.32
N VAL A 93 18.18 -7.35 7.37
CA VAL A 93 17.64 -6.69 6.18
C VAL A 93 18.76 -6.41 5.15
N ALA A 94 19.92 -5.93 5.59
CA ALA A 94 21.06 -5.67 4.71
C ALA A 94 21.53 -6.92 3.95
N GLN A 95 21.58 -8.07 4.63
CA GLN A 95 21.94 -9.34 3.98
C GLN A 95 20.92 -9.76 2.94
N HIS A 96 19.61 -9.59 3.23
CA HIS A 96 18.56 -9.87 2.26
C HIS A 96 18.61 -8.92 1.06
N VAL A 97 18.82 -7.63 1.29
CA VAL A 97 18.95 -6.63 0.22
C VAL A 97 20.11 -6.99 -0.73
N GLU A 98 21.27 -7.45 -0.23
CA GLU A 98 22.40 -7.86 -1.07
C GLU A 98 22.08 -9.12 -1.92
N ILE A 99 21.31 -10.08 -1.37
CA ILE A 99 20.83 -11.22 -2.17
C ILE A 99 19.89 -10.73 -3.29
N ILE A 100 18.93 -9.88 -2.93
CA ILE A 100 17.95 -9.35 -3.88
C ILE A 100 18.64 -8.51 -4.96
N LYS A 101 19.63 -7.68 -4.64
CA LYS A 101 20.45 -6.96 -5.62
C LYS A 101 21.08 -7.91 -6.65
N THR A 102 21.63 -9.03 -6.17
CA THR A 102 22.22 -10.04 -7.06
C THR A 102 21.19 -10.65 -8.00
N LEU A 103 19.98 -10.95 -7.50
CA LEU A 103 18.87 -11.49 -8.30
C LEU A 103 18.38 -10.45 -9.31
N VAL A 104 18.26 -9.17 -8.91
CA VAL A 104 17.85 -8.06 -9.78
C VAL A 104 18.83 -7.88 -10.93
N GLN A 105 20.13 -7.91 -10.66
CA GLN A 105 21.17 -7.80 -11.68
C GLN A 105 21.15 -8.95 -12.69
N LYS A 106 20.79 -10.15 -12.24
CA LYS A 106 20.75 -11.35 -13.06
C LYS A 106 19.48 -11.48 -13.90
N ASN A 107 18.31 -11.25 -13.29
CA ASN A 107 17.00 -11.64 -13.84
C ASN A 107 16.13 -10.43 -14.22
N HIS A 108 16.49 -9.22 -13.78
CA HIS A 108 15.72 -7.99 -13.99
C HIS A 108 14.22 -8.12 -13.61
N PRO A 109 13.88 -8.69 -12.46
CA PRO A 109 12.50 -8.90 -12.05
C PRO A 109 11.80 -7.56 -11.83
N LYS A 110 10.52 -7.51 -12.15
CA LYS A 110 9.65 -6.37 -11.88
C LYS A 110 9.05 -6.44 -10.48
N TYR A 111 8.76 -7.66 -10.02
CA TYR A 111 8.04 -7.92 -8.77
C TYR A 111 8.88 -8.70 -7.77
N LEU A 112 8.73 -8.35 -6.50
CA LEU A 112 9.24 -9.12 -5.36
C LEU A 112 8.07 -9.44 -4.43
N PHE A 113 7.69 -10.69 -4.38
CA PHE A 113 6.64 -11.16 -3.49
C PHE A 113 7.25 -11.89 -2.30
N ILE A 114 7.24 -11.25 -1.13
CA ILE A 114 7.76 -11.78 0.12
C ILE A 114 6.67 -12.64 0.75
N ILE A 115 6.95 -13.93 0.99
CA ILE A 115 6.07 -14.82 1.74
C ILE A 115 6.66 -15.02 3.14
N GLY A 116 5.93 -14.55 4.13
CA GLY A 116 6.32 -14.56 5.54
C GLY A 116 6.29 -13.18 6.19
N SER A 117 6.01 -13.14 7.51
CA SER A 117 6.08 -11.96 8.34
C SER A 117 7.53 -11.50 8.56
N SER A 118 7.72 -10.47 9.39
CA SER A 118 9.06 -10.00 9.81
C SER A 118 9.85 -11.05 10.62
N LYS A 119 9.21 -12.10 11.12
CA LYS A 119 9.88 -13.25 11.73
C LYS A 119 10.54 -14.18 10.72
N ILE A 120 10.06 -14.18 9.47
CA ILE A 120 10.57 -15.03 8.39
C ILE A 120 11.56 -14.26 7.53
N ILE A 121 11.15 -13.09 7.03
CA ILE A 121 11.96 -12.13 6.27
C ILE A 121 11.83 -10.78 6.98
N PRO A 122 12.87 -10.27 7.65
CA PRO A 122 12.76 -9.10 8.52
C PRO A 122 12.38 -7.84 7.75
N SER A 123 11.47 -7.03 8.30
CA SER A 123 11.30 -5.63 7.89
C SER A 123 12.35 -4.77 8.58
N ILE A 124 12.77 -3.67 7.94
CA ILE A 124 13.65 -2.72 8.60
C ILE A 124 12.87 -1.93 9.66
N VAL A 125 13.57 -1.53 10.70
CA VAL A 125 13.03 -0.61 11.70
C VAL A 125 13.95 0.60 11.73
N TRP A 126 13.45 1.74 11.25
CA TRP A 126 14.16 3.02 11.31
C TRP A 126 13.69 3.84 12.51
N LYS A 127 14.60 4.65 13.08
CA LYS A 127 14.20 5.69 14.02
C LYS A 127 13.28 6.66 13.31
N ASN A 128 12.16 6.98 13.95
CA ASN A 128 11.24 7.98 13.44
C ASN A 128 11.74 9.39 13.78
N GLU A 129 12.19 10.15 12.79
CA GLU A 129 12.64 11.53 13.01
C GLU A 129 11.48 12.52 13.22
N ALA A 130 10.23 12.08 13.04
CA ALA A 130 9.03 12.81 13.47
C ALA A 130 8.65 12.53 14.94
N SER A 131 9.40 11.66 15.66
CA SER A 131 9.06 11.23 17.03
C SER A 131 9.04 12.32 18.10
N ASP A 132 9.59 13.50 17.81
CA ASP A 132 9.54 14.62 18.75
C ASP A 132 8.11 15.12 18.98
N PHE A 133 7.20 14.87 18.06
CA PHE A 133 5.81 15.33 18.12
C PHE A 133 4.75 14.20 18.03
N GLU A 134 5.15 12.94 17.97
CA GLU A 134 4.22 11.82 18.00
C GLU A 134 4.72 10.67 18.91
N SER A 135 3.93 9.61 19.10
CA SER A 135 4.29 8.52 20.01
C SER A 135 5.12 7.41 19.38
N ASP A 136 5.16 7.31 18.04
CA ASP A 136 5.96 6.29 17.38
C ASP A 136 7.45 6.65 17.48
N SER A 137 8.23 5.85 18.18
CA SER A 137 9.69 6.00 18.23
C SER A 137 10.39 5.46 16.99
N ASP A 138 9.70 4.62 16.23
CA ASP A 138 10.23 3.91 15.08
C ASP A 138 9.20 3.71 13.96
N VAL A 139 9.70 3.36 12.77
CA VAL A 139 8.91 3.01 11.59
C VAL A 139 9.38 1.67 11.05
N SER A 140 8.47 0.68 11.06
CA SER A 140 8.71 -0.62 10.42
C SER A 140 8.35 -0.56 8.94
N SER A 141 9.22 -1.06 8.05
CA SER A 141 9.08 -0.87 6.61
C SER A 141 9.70 -1.99 5.77
N ASP A 142 9.09 -2.26 4.61
CA ASP A 142 9.64 -3.09 3.54
C ASP A 142 10.26 -2.24 2.41
N LEU A 143 10.34 -0.93 2.58
CA LEU A 143 10.92 0.00 1.60
C LEU A 143 12.32 -0.39 1.12
N PRO A 144 13.25 -0.90 1.98
CA PRO A 144 14.57 -1.33 1.54
C PRO A 144 14.57 -2.40 0.44
N TYR A 145 13.58 -3.27 0.42
CA TYR A 145 13.44 -4.29 -0.60
C TYR A 145 13.00 -3.72 -1.96
N SER A 146 12.28 -2.59 -1.93
CA SER A 146 11.88 -1.86 -3.13
C SER A 146 13.02 -1.01 -3.69
N THR A 147 13.69 -0.25 -2.84
CA THR A 147 14.74 0.70 -3.21
C THR A 147 16.12 0.06 -3.31
N LEU A 148 16.27 -1.16 -2.78
CA LEU A 148 17.55 -1.87 -2.63
C LEU A 148 18.56 -1.08 -1.80
N ASP A 149 18.09 -0.29 -0.84
CA ASP A 149 18.88 0.53 0.05
C ASP A 149 18.35 0.41 1.48
N THR A 150 19.27 0.33 2.45
CA THR A 150 18.93 0.22 3.88
C THR A 150 19.10 1.53 4.64
N GLN A 151 19.55 2.59 3.97
CA GLN A 151 19.65 3.90 4.58
C GLN A 151 18.27 4.45 4.90
N SER A 152 18.19 5.24 5.96
CA SER A 152 16.93 5.83 6.38
C SER A 152 16.46 6.89 5.37
N PRO A 153 15.20 6.86 4.94
CA PRO A 153 14.65 7.92 4.09
C PRO A 153 14.69 9.29 4.78
N PHE A 154 14.68 9.33 6.11
CA PHE A 154 14.83 10.56 6.89
C PHE A 154 16.23 11.21 6.76
N ASP A 155 17.23 10.47 6.30
CA ASP A 155 18.56 11.01 5.99
C ASP A 155 18.60 11.76 4.65
N GLY A 156 17.44 11.99 4.03
CA GLY A 156 17.31 12.80 2.83
C GLY A 156 17.59 12.03 1.54
N GLN A 157 17.40 10.72 1.52
CA GLN A 157 17.53 9.89 0.32
C GLN A 157 16.43 10.21 -0.69
N GLU A 158 16.80 10.29 -1.95
CA GLU A 158 15.86 10.33 -3.08
C GLU A 158 15.84 8.96 -3.77
N TYR A 159 14.64 8.47 -4.05
CA TYR A 159 14.43 7.19 -4.69
C TYR A 159 13.72 7.35 -6.03
N ASP A 160 14.14 6.57 -7.02
CA ASP A 160 13.41 6.43 -8.30
C ASP A 160 12.36 5.32 -8.17
N PHE A 161 11.19 5.69 -7.62
CA PHE A 161 10.11 4.74 -7.42
C PHE A 161 9.48 4.22 -8.72
N ASP A 162 9.62 4.91 -9.83
CA ASP A 162 9.11 4.43 -11.12
C ASP A 162 9.91 3.20 -11.60
N ASN A 163 11.23 3.16 -11.29
CA ASN A 163 12.13 2.08 -11.68
C ASN A 163 12.54 1.13 -10.55
N CYS A 164 11.95 1.23 -9.37
CA CYS A 164 12.23 0.31 -8.25
C CYS A 164 11.50 -1.03 -8.37
N LEU A 165 11.86 -2.02 -7.54
CA LEU A 165 11.10 -3.26 -7.37
C LEU A 165 9.71 -2.98 -6.80
N LYS A 166 8.70 -3.66 -7.34
CA LYS A 166 7.34 -3.63 -6.84
C LYS A 166 7.21 -4.73 -5.79
N VAL A 167 7.16 -4.33 -4.52
CA VAL A 167 7.21 -5.24 -3.37
C VAL A 167 5.84 -5.41 -2.75
N GLY A 168 5.51 -6.64 -2.37
CA GLY A 168 4.36 -6.97 -1.54
C GLY A 168 4.69 -8.13 -0.60
N ARG A 169 4.00 -8.21 0.52
CA ARG A 169 4.24 -9.20 1.57
C ARG A 169 2.97 -9.99 1.90
N LEU A 170 3.09 -11.29 2.10
CA LEU A 170 2.03 -12.16 2.62
C LEU A 170 2.47 -12.78 3.95
N PRO A 171 2.03 -12.25 5.09
CA PRO A 171 2.34 -12.84 6.41
C PRO A 171 1.70 -14.20 6.60
N GLU A 172 2.37 -15.09 7.33
CA GLU A 172 1.84 -16.41 7.70
C GLU A 172 0.83 -16.37 8.85
N CYS A 173 0.82 -15.35 9.67
CA CYS A 173 0.12 -15.15 10.94
C CYS A 173 -1.40 -15.45 10.92
N GLY A 174 -1.79 -16.71 10.74
CA GLY A 174 -3.19 -17.16 10.63
C GLY A 174 -3.79 -16.97 9.24
N VAL A 175 -2.99 -16.69 8.21
CA VAL A 175 -3.42 -16.60 6.81
C VAL A 175 -3.25 -17.97 6.14
N ASN A 176 -4.31 -18.45 5.51
CA ASN A 176 -4.28 -19.67 4.71
C ASN A 176 -3.77 -19.36 3.30
N PHE A 177 -2.55 -19.76 2.99
CA PHE A 177 -1.90 -19.47 1.70
C PHE A 177 -2.62 -20.09 0.51
N GLU A 178 -3.13 -21.32 0.63
CA GLU A 178 -3.88 -21.97 -0.45
C GLU A 178 -5.15 -21.18 -0.80
N ASN A 179 -5.89 -20.73 0.24
CA ASN A 179 -7.08 -19.92 0.05
C ASN A 179 -6.72 -18.55 -0.54
N TYR A 180 -5.66 -17.91 -0.06
CA TYR A 180 -5.19 -16.63 -0.60
C TYR A 180 -4.82 -16.76 -2.09
N PHE A 181 -4.01 -17.73 -2.47
CA PHE A 181 -3.58 -17.95 -3.87
C PHE A 181 -4.75 -18.30 -4.78
N LYS A 182 -5.73 -19.07 -4.29
CA LYS A 182 -6.98 -19.33 -5.02
C LYS A 182 -7.74 -18.03 -5.28
N ASN A 183 -7.95 -17.20 -4.26
CA ASN A 183 -8.65 -15.92 -4.41
C ASN A 183 -7.90 -14.98 -5.37
N LEU A 184 -6.58 -14.95 -5.29
CA LEU A 184 -5.73 -14.19 -6.20
C LEU A 184 -5.91 -14.65 -7.66
N ALA A 185 -5.93 -15.95 -7.91
CA ALA A 185 -6.16 -16.52 -9.24
C ALA A 185 -7.59 -16.27 -9.75
N GLU A 186 -8.59 -16.19 -8.85
CA GLU A 186 -9.97 -15.89 -9.18
C GLU A 186 -10.21 -14.38 -9.44
N GLY A 187 -9.47 -13.48 -8.78
CA GLY A 187 -9.74 -12.04 -8.75
C GLY A 187 -8.78 -11.19 -9.57
N SER A 188 -7.49 -11.49 -9.56
CA SER A 188 -6.50 -10.65 -10.23
C SER A 188 -6.67 -10.67 -11.75
N GLY A 189 -6.81 -9.48 -12.33
CA GLY A 189 -6.99 -9.30 -13.77
C GLY A 189 -8.37 -9.67 -14.30
N LYS A 190 -9.35 -9.91 -13.43
CA LYS A 190 -10.67 -10.43 -13.81
C LYS A 190 -11.85 -9.52 -13.41
N SER A 191 -11.57 -8.32 -12.89
CA SER A 191 -12.63 -7.36 -12.61
C SER A 191 -13.28 -6.89 -13.93
N GLY A 192 -14.59 -6.95 -13.99
CA GLY A 192 -15.36 -6.26 -15.02
C GLY A 192 -15.50 -4.79 -14.62
N ASP A 193 -16.64 -4.43 -14.02
CA ASP A 193 -16.87 -3.10 -13.47
C ASP A 193 -16.29 -2.99 -12.05
N ILE A 194 -15.88 -1.78 -11.67
CA ILE A 194 -15.53 -1.49 -10.27
C ILE A 194 -16.82 -1.43 -9.46
N LYS A 195 -16.92 -2.33 -8.49
CA LYS A 195 -17.94 -2.33 -7.44
C LYS A 195 -17.27 -1.94 -6.15
N SER A 196 -17.33 -0.67 -5.85
CA SER A 196 -16.61 -0.09 -4.73
C SER A 196 -17.51 0.18 -3.54
N PHE A 197 -16.90 0.18 -2.35
CA PHE A 197 -17.48 0.63 -1.10
C PHE A 197 -16.49 1.52 -0.37
N GLY A 198 -16.96 2.66 0.15
CA GLY A 198 -16.15 3.59 0.93
C GLY A 198 -16.80 3.90 2.27
N LEU A 199 -16.01 3.90 3.34
CA LEU A 199 -16.43 4.28 4.70
C LEU A 199 -15.39 5.23 5.30
N SER A 200 -15.88 6.35 5.83
CA SER A 200 -15.07 7.40 6.46
C SER A 200 -15.53 7.66 7.90
N ALA A 201 -14.62 8.08 8.77
CA ALA A 201 -15.03 8.86 9.92
C ALA A 201 -15.81 10.11 9.43
N GLU A 202 -16.87 10.50 10.13
CA GLU A 202 -17.72 11.62 9.69
C GLU A 202 -16.92 12.91 9.52
N VAL A 203 -15.95 13.13 10.40
CA VAL A 203 -15.09 14.32 10.38
C VAL A 203 -14.21 14.45 9.13
N TRP A 204 -13.98 13.36 8.38
CA TRP A 204 -13.16 13.29 7.15
C TRP A 204 -13.97 12.97 5.90
N GLN A 205 -15.29 13.07 5.97
CA GLN A 205 -16.18 12.66 4.87
C GLN A 205 -15.87 13.40 3.56
N GLU A 206 -15.60 14.70 3.61
CA GLU A 206 -15.42 15.51 2.40
C GLU A 206 -14.09 15.16 1.68
N GLU A 207 -13.00 15.00 2.44
CA GLU A 207 -11.70 14.57 1.91
C GLU A 207 -11.81 13.17 1.29
N THR A 208 -12.45 12.26 2.02
CA THR A 208 -12.64 10.89 1.53
C THR A 208 -13.50 10.84 0.27
N LYS A 209 -14.51 11.70 0.13
CA LYS A 209 -15.28 11.85 -1.11
C LYS A 209 -14.41 12.27 -2.28
N ASP A 210 -13.49 13.21 -2.07
CA ASP A 210 -12.63 13.69 -3.14
C ASP A 210 -11.65 12.59 -3.61
N ILE A 211 -11.09 11.79 -2.70
CA ILE A 211 -10.31 10.61 -3.03
C ILE A 211 -11.16 9.58 -3.78
N TYR A 212 -12.34 9.27 -3.27
CA TYR A 212 -13.22 8.22 -3.77
C TYR A 212 -13.76 8.49 -5.18
N LYS A 213 -13.99 9.75 -5.55
CA LYS A 213 -14.40 10.17 -6.91
C LYS A 213 -13.45 9.65 -8.02
N ASN A 214 -12.18 9.41 -7.68
CA ASN A 214 -11.22 8.85 -8.63
C ASN A 214 -11.60 7.43 -9.08
N VAL A 215 -12.36 6.70 -8.29
CA VAL A 215 -12.72 5.31 -8.57
C VAL A 215 -14.21 5.09 -8.76
N SER A 216 -15.07 5.89 -8.12
CA SER A 216 -16.53 5.69 -8.14
C SER A 216 -17.28 7.00 -7.87
N ASP A 217 -18.47 7.09 -8.46
CA ASP A 217 -19.46 8.13 -8.16
C ASP A 217 -20.45 7.70 -7.05
N ASN A 218 -20.24 6.52 -6.43
CA ASN A 218 -21.08 6.02 -5.34
C ASN A 218 -20.91 6.90 -4.10
N GLN A 219 -21.93 6.86 -3.24
CA GLN A 219 -21.92 7.54 -1.96
C GLN A 219 -20.84 6.91 -1.03
N ILE A 220 -20.14 7.76 -0.27
CA ILE A 220 -19.34 7.36 0.89
C ILE A 220 -20.27 7.21 2.09
N PHE A 221 -20.12 6.11 2.82
CA PHE A 221 -20.74 5.91 4.12
C PHE A 221 -19.89 6.55 5.22
N THR A 222 -20.52 6.88 6.35
CA THR A 222 -19.85 7.49 7.49
C THR A 222 -20.04 6.68 8.76
N SER A 223 -19.08 6.77 9.67
CA SER A 223 -19.19 6.32 11.04
C SER A 223 -19.16 7.56 11.94
N PRO A 224 -20.22 7.76 12.78
CA PRO A 224 -21.01 6.75 13.48
C PRO A 224 -22.30 6.24 12.81
N GLU A 225 -22.76 6.69 11.64
CA GLU A 225 -23.94 6.09 11.00
C GLU A 225 -23.73 4.58 10.73
N CYS A 226 -22.50 4.21 10.30
CA CYS A 226 -22.07 2.81 10.17
C CYS A 226 -21.18 2.44 11.34
N GLU A 227 -21.65 1.52 12.15
CA GLU A 227 -20.88 0.93 13.25
C GLU A 227 -20.58 -0.53 12.95
N LYS A 228 -19.66 -1.12 13.71
CA LYS A 228 -19.27 -2.54 13.62
C LYS A 228 -20.47 -3.50 13.54
N SER A 229 -21.55 -3.20 14.29
CA SER A 229 -22.78 -4.01 14.30
C SER A 229 -23.59 -3.94 13.00
N THR A 230 -23.41 -2.90 12.21
CA THR A 230 -24.23 -2.64 11.00
C THR A 230 -23.42 -2.71 9.71
N VAL A 231 -22.14 -2.39 9.74
CA VAL A 231 -21.26 -2.28 8.54
C VAL A 231 -21.26 -3.55 7.70
N THR A 232 -21.29 -4.71 8.32
CA THR A 232 -21.31 -6.02 7.66
C THR A 232 -22.54 -6.19 6.74
N GLY A 233 -23.69 -5.64 7.12
CA GLY A 233 -24.92 -5.69 6.32
C GLY A 233 -25.01 -4.63 5.23
N ILE A 234 -24.12 -3.65 5.24
CA ILE A 234 -24.10 -2.50 4.32
C ILE A 234 -23.12 -2.73 3.17
N ILE A 235 -21.98 -3.41 3.44
CA ILE A 235 -21.00 -3.71 2.39
C ILE A 235 -21.58 -4.72 1.40
N PRO A 236 -21.74 -4.38 0.10
CA PRO A 236 -22.25 -5.33 -0.89
C PRO A 236 -21.32 -6.55 -1.02
N SER A 237 -21.88 -7.76 -1.05
CA SER A 237 -21.09 -8.99 -1.08
C SER A 237 -20.24 -9.17 -2.36
N ASP A 238 -20.55 -8.44 -3.43
CA ASP A 238 -19.84 -8.47 -4.72
C ASP A 238 -18.85 -7.31 -4.90
N THR A 239 -18.58 -6.55 -3.84
CA THR A 239 -17.57 -5.47 -3.81
C THR A 239 -16.19 -6.02 -4.15
N ASN A 240 -15.46 -5.30 -5.01
CA ASN A 240 -14.09 -5.65 -5.43
C ASN A 240 -13.07 -4.54 -5.17
N LEU A 241 -13.49 -3.38 -4.65
CA LEU A 241 -12.62 -2.29 -4.23
C LEU A 241 -13.16 -1.61 -2.97
N LEU A 242 -12.34 -1.53 -1.93
CA LEU A 242 -12.70 -0.96 -0.64
C LEU A 242 -11.77 0.19 -0.27
N LEU A 243 -12.34 1.29 0.24
CA LEU A 243 -11.63 2.41 0.83
C LEU A 243 -12.14 2.66 2.25
N PHE A 244 -11.25 2.69 3.22
CA PHE A 244 -11.55 3.05 4.60
C PHE A 244 -10.67 4.22 5.05
N ASN A 245 -11.28 5.31 5.54
CA ASN A 245 -10.61 6.43 6.19
C ASN A 245 -11.17 6.56 7.62
N LEU A 246 -10.54 5.85 8.54
CA LEU A 246 -11.00 5.63 9.91
C LEU A 246 -9.82 5.81 10.88
N HIS A 247 -10.10 5.99 12.16
CA HIS A 247 -9.05 5.90 13.16
C HIS A 247 -8.62 4.46 13.40
N GLY A 248 -7.33 4.27 13.65
CA GLY A 248 -6.77 2.98 14.04
C GLY A 248 -5.88 3.08 15.27
N SER A 249 -5.57 1.94 15.88
CA SER A 249 -4.77 1.85 17.10
C SER A 249 -3.90 0.60 17.12
N ASN A 250 -2.71 0.70 17.72
CA ASN A 250 -1.87 -0.47 17.99
C ASN A 250 -2.34 -1.28 19.24
N SER A 251 -3.15 -0.66 20.10
CA SER A 251 -3.62 -1.26 21.35
C SER A 251 -4.92 -2.06 21.22
N THR A 252 -5.66 -1.85 20.12
CA THR A 252 -6.94 -2.52 19.85
C THR A 252 -6.97 -3.13 18.45
N GLU A 253 -7.95 -4.00 18.21
CA GLU A 253 -8.17 -4.61 16.88
C GLU A 253 -9.18 -3.85 16.03
N PHE A 254 -9.76 -2.77 16.57
CA PHE A 254 -10.84 -2.04 15.92
C PHE A 254 -10.30 -0.87 15.10
N TRP A 255 -11.05 -0.54 14.04
CA TRP A 255 -11.03 0.80 13.47
C TRP A 255 -12.25 1.57 13.94
N TYR A 256 -12.06 2.88 14.16
CA TYR A 256 -13.08 3.73 14.78
C TYR A 256 -13.52 4.83 13.82
N GLY A 257 -14.82 5.16 13.89
CA GLY A 257 -15.36 6.39 13.34
C GLY A 257 -15.07 7.58 14.25
N GLN A 258 -15.53 8.74 13.84
CA GLN A 258 -15.56 9.94 14.67
C GLN A 258 -16.67 10.88 14.26
N ALA A 259 -17.44 11.37 15.26
CA ALA A 259 -18.33 12.51 15.15
C ALA A 259 -18.17 13.36 16.42
N GLY A 260 -17.63 14.58 16.28
CA GLY A 260 -17.22 15.38 17.41
C GLY A 260 -16.21 14.63 18.28
N SER A 261 -16.52 14.47 19.59
CA SER A 261 -15.69 13.73 20.56
C SER A 261 -16.06 12.25 20.73
N SER A 262 -16.97 11.73 19.91
CA SER A 262 -17.38 10.32 19.94
C SER A 262 -16.56 9.49 18.95
N TYR A 263 -16.06 8.34 19.40
CA TYR A 263 -15.24 7.40 18.62
C TYR A 263 -15.86 6.00 18.64
N PRO A 264 -16.95 5.76 17.90
CA PRO A 264 -17.58 4.44 17.84
C PRO A 264 -16.70 3.43 17.12
N GLU A 265 -16.76 2.17 17.55
CA GLU A 265 -16.16 1.05 16.81
C GLU A 265 -16.86 0.87 15.47
N ALA A 266 -16.15 1.18 14.38
CA ALA A 266 -16.68 1.09 13.02
C ALA A 266 -16.46 -0.29 12.40
N MET A 267 -15.30 -0.91 12.66
CA MET A 267 -14.91 -2.20 12.07
C MET A 267 -14.05 -3.04 13.01
N ASP A 268 -14.13 -4.36 12.84
CA ASP A 268 -13.24 -5.36 13.44
C ASP A 268 -12.82 -6.43 12.41
N HIS A 269 -12.07 -7.43 12.84
CA HIS A 269 -11.58 -8.54 12.02
C HIS A 269 -12.70 -9.37 11.36
N THR A 270 -13.95 -9.28 11.81
CA THR A 270 -15.10 -10.02 11.24
C THR A 270 -15.85 -9.22 10.17
N SER A 271 -15.67 -7.91 10.14
CA SER A 271 -16.50 -6.98 9.35
C SER A 271 -16.46 -7.22 7.84
N LEU A 272 -15.38 -7.80 7.31
CA LEU A 272 -15.21 -8.11 5.89
C LEU A 272 -15.55 -9.56 5.51
N GLY A 273 -15.99 -10.37 6.46
CA GLY A 273 -16.26 -11.80 6.25
C GLY A 273 -17.38 -12.12 5.25
N TYR A 274 -18.24 -11.14 4.95
CA TYR A 274 -19.39 -11.31 4.02
C TYR A 274 -19.08 -10.91 2.58
N VAL A 275 -17.91 -10.31 2.32
CA VAL A 275 -17.48 -10.01 0.95
C VAL A 275 -17.15 -11.32 0.25
N ALA A 276 -17.94 -11.66 -0.78
CA ALA A 276 -17.87 -12.96 -1.43
C ALA A 276 -16.91 -13.01 -2.64
N LYS A 277 -16.51 -11.85 -3.15
CA LYS A 277 -15.61 -11.71 -4.30
C LYS A 277 -14.21 -11.30 -3.86
N PRO A 278 -13.15 -11.68 -4.58
CA PRO A 278 -11.81 -11.13 -4.36
C PRO A 278 -11.81 -9.60 -4.49
N TYR A 279 -11.14 -8.91 -3.56
CA TYR A 279 -11.13 -7.46 -3.51
C TYR A 279 -9.76 -6.86 -3.21
N PHE A 280 -9.61 -5.60 -3.61
CA PHE A 280 -8.52 -4.69 -3.24
C PHE A 280 -8.98 -3.79 -2.10
N LEU A 281 -8.09 -3.51 -1.16
CA LEU A 281 -8.40 -2.68 -0.01
C LEU A 281 -7.31 -1.63 0.20
N MET A 282 -7.73 -0.38 0.35
CA MET A 282 -6.92 0.75 0.79
C MET A 282 -7.45 1.28 2.12
N VAL A 283 -6.56 1.49 3.09
CA VAL A 283 -6.92 2.04 4.40
C VAL A 283 -5.99 3.16 4.82
N GLU A 284 -6.58 4.24 5.28
CA GLU A 284 -5.93 5.45 5.79
C GLU A 284 -6.04 5.53 7.33
N ALA A 285 -5.97 4.42 8.03
CA ALA A 285 -6.00 4.41 9.50
C ALA A 285 -4.59 4.34 10.07
N CYS A 286 -4.35 5.03 11.19
CA CYS A 286 -3.19 4.78 12.03
C CYS A 286 -3.13 3.28 12.35
N TYR A 287 -1.96 2.67 12.21
CA TYR A 287 -1.80 1.23 12.44
C TYR A 287 -2.80 0.35 11.64
N GLY A 288 -3.34 0.87 10.54
CA GLY A 288 -4.33 0.16 9.71
C GLY A 288 -3.84 -1.18 9.18
N ALA A 289 -2.53 -1.31 9.01
CA ALA A 289 -1.87 -2.57 8.62
C ALA A 289 -0.98 -3.16 9.72
N PHE A 290 -1.19 -2.78 10.97
CA PHE A 290 -0.43 -3.32 12.10
C PHE A 290 -0.85 -4.77 12.40
N TYR A 291 0.12 -5.69 12.45
CA TYR A 291 -0.14 -7.12 12.68
C TYR A 291 0.85 -7.80 13.62
N GLU A 292 1.86 -7.10 14.13
CA GLU A 292 2.84 -7.66 15.04
C GLU A 292 2.17 -8.22 16.31
N GLY A 293 2.43 -9.49 16.58
CA GLY A 293 1.80 -10.20 17.72
C GLY A 293 0.32 -10.52 17.55
N ARG A 294 -0.26 -10.32 16.37
CA ARG A 294 -1.65 -10.62 16.05
C ARG A 294 -1.80 -11.81 15.10
N SER A 295 -3.04 -12.24 14.91
CA SER A 295 -3.44 -13.28 13.97
C SER A 295 -4.73 -12.87 13.25
N SER A 296 -5.23 -13.72 12.35
CA SER A 296 -6.46 -13.45 11.59
C SER A 296 -7.75 -13.34 12.44
N VAL A 297 -7.69 -13.63 13.73
CA VAL A 297 -8.84 -13.50 14.64
C VAL A 297 -8.78 -12.23 15.50
N ASN A 298 -7.77 -11.38 15.32
CA ASN A 298 -7.63 -10.12 16.05
C ASN A 298 -6.83 -9.06 15.26
N SER A 299 -6.86 -9.17 13.92
CA SER A 299 -6.30 -8.17 12.99
C SER A 299 -7.16 -8.10 11.75
N ILE A 300 -7.61 -6.90 11.39
CA ILE A 300 -8.41 -6.67 10.17
C ILE A 300 -7.59 -7.02 8.93
N LEU A 301 -6.30 -6.62 8.87
CA LEU A 301 -5.39 -6.98 7.79
C LEU A 301 -5.32 -8.51 7.59
N LEU A 302 -4.97 -9.24 8.64
CA LEU A 302 -4.75 -10.69 8.54
C LEU A 302 -6.06 -11.45 8.26
N SER A 303 -7.17 -11.01 8.84
CA SER A 303 -8.49 -11.56 8.55
C SER A 303 -8.92 -11.29 7.11
N ALA A 304 -8.67 -10.09 6.59
CA ALA A 304 -8.95 -9.76 5.19
C ALA A 304 -8.17 -10.65 4.22
N LEU A 305 -6.85 -10.82 4.44
CA LEU A 305 -6.00 -11.69 3.61
C LEU A 305 -6.38 -13.18 3.74
N ASN A 306 -6.81 -13.61 4.93
CA ASN A 306 -7.33 -14.97 5.14
C ASN A 306 -8.71 -15.17 4.46
N GLY A 307 -9.46 -14.09 4.25
CA GLY A 307 -10.75 -14.02 3.57
C GLY A 307 -10.63 -13.90 2.05
N LYS A 308 -11.09 -12.81 1.48
CA LYS A 308 -11.14 -12.54 0.04
C LYS A 308 -10.23 -11.39 -0.42
N CYS A 309 -9.51 -10.72 0.47
CA CYS A 309 -8.58 -9.67 0.11
C CYS A 309 -7.39 -10.25 -0.65
N ILE A 310 -7.09 -9.69 -1.83
CA ILE A 310 -5.92 -10.08 -2.63
C ILE A 310 -4.85 -8.99 -2.65
N SER A 311 -5.18 -7.79 -2.21
CA SER A 311 -4.27 -6.67 -2.10
C SER A 311 -4.76 -5.72 -1.00
N PHE A 312 -3.94 -5.45 -0.02
CA PHE A 312 -4.21 -4.56 1.11
C PHE A 312 -3.08 -3.54 1.21
N LEU A 313 -3.40 -2.26 1.13
CA LEU A 313 -2.44 -1.17 1.37
C LEU A 313 -2.84 -0.41 2.64
N GLY A 314 -1.92 -0.26 3.58
CA GLY A 314 -2.15 0.47 4.83
C GLY A 314 -0.87 0.77 5.59
N SER A 315 -1.01 1.58 6.64
CA SER A 315 0.10 2.04 7.48
C SER A 315 0.42 1.09 8.63
N SER A 316 1.71 0.91 8.90
CA SER A 316 2.20 0.15 10.07
C SER A 316 2.29 0.98 11.35
N ARG A 317 2.14 2.32 11.25
CA ARG A 317 2.31 3.30 12.36
C ARG A 317 1.23 4.37 12.30
N ILE A 318 1.41 5.48 13.04
CA ILE A 318 0.52 6.64 13.00
C ILE A 318 0.57 7.27 11.60
N ALA A 319 -0.55 7.23 10.89
CA ALA A 319 -0.70 7.86 9.59
C ALA A 319 -1.21 9.30 9.74
N PHE A 320 -0.73 10.20 8.88
CA PHE A 320 -1.18 11.58 8.82
C PHE A 320 -1.97 11.82 7.54
N GLY A 321 -3.01 12.64 7.64
CA GLY A 321 -3.77 13.18 6.53
C GLY A 321 -4.12 14.64 6.79
N THR A 322 -4.79 15.29 5.86
CA THR A 322 -5.23 16.68 6.01
C THR A 322 -6.75 16.78 5.96
N PRO A 323 -7.35 17.64 6.78
CA PRO A 323 -8.78 17.90 6.71
C PRO A 323 -9.15 18.91 5.60
N CYS A 324 -8.40 18.93 4.52
CA CYS A 324 -8.56 19.85 3.39
C CYS A 324 -8.61 19.08 2.06
N PRO A 325 -9.39 19.57 1.05
CA PRO A 325 -9.53 18.87 -0.24
C PRO A 325 -8.24 18.66 -1.04
N GLN A 326 -7.14 19.30 -0.64
CA GLN A 326 -5.85 19.17 -1.35
C GLN A 326 -5.01 17.98 -0.91
N GLY A 327 -5.46 17.18 0.05
CA GLY A 327 -4.80 15.98 0.52
C GLY A 327 -3.30 16.12 0.84
N SER A 328 -2.79 15.34 1.77
CA SER A 328 -1.35 15.18 1.99
C SER A 328 -1.08 13.82 2.61
N CYS A 329 0.15 13.36 2.61
CA CYS A 329 0.55 12.13 3.27
C CYS A 329 -0.35 10.93 2.86
N ALA A 330 -1.13 10.37 3.79
CA ALA A 330 -2.00 9.22 3.55
C ALA A 330 -3.08 9.48 2.49
N ASP A 331 -3.64 10.71 2.44
CA ASP A 331 -4.67 11.06 1.45
C ASP A 331 -4.12 10.98 0.02
N VAL A 332 -2.90 11.51 -0.22
CA VAL A 332 -2.22 11.41 -1.53
C VAL A 332 -1.84 9.97 -1.84
N MET A 333 -1.40 9.20 -0.82
CA MET A 333 -1.11 7.78 -0.97
C MET A 333 -2.36 7.02 -1.44
N ALA A 334 -3.51 7.26 -0.81
CA ALA A 334 -4.77 6.62 -1.15
C ALA A 334 -5.28 7.04 -2.53
N GLU A 335 -5.32 8.34 -2.80
CA GLU A 335 -5.78 8.88 -4.07
C GLU A 335 -5.00 8.30 -5.25
N GLU A 336 -3.68 8.41 -5.22
CA GLU A 336 -2.84 7.95 -6.32
C GLU A 336 -2.84 6.42 -6.44
N HIS A 337 -2.86 5.68 -5.33
CA HIS A 337 -2.96 4.22 -5.38
C HIS A 337 -4.26 3.77 -6.05
N LEU A 338 -5.41 4.27 -5.61
CA LEU A 338 -6.72 3.90 -6.14
C LEU A 338 -6.88 4.29 -7.61
N LYS A 339 -6.48 5.51 -7.97
CA LYS A 339 -6.49 6.01 -9.34
C LYS A 339 -5.67 5.13 -10.29
N ASN A 340 -4.48 4.72 -9.86
CA ASN A 340 -3.60 3.88 -10.68
C ASN A 340 -4.09 2.42 -10.76
N LEU A 341 -4.70 1.87 -9.71
CA LEU A 341 -5.41 0.57 -9.77
C LEU A 341 -6.54 0.61 -10.81
N LYS A 342 -7.37 1.66 -10.78
CA LYS A 342 -8.45 1.86 -11.76
C LYS A 342 -7.92 1.96 -13.19
N ASN A 343 -6.74 2.55 -13.38
CA ASN A 343 -6.08 2.67 -14.68
C ASN A 343 -5.37 1.37 -15.13
N GLY A 344 -5.48 0.26 -14.37
CA GLY A 344 -4.97 -1.05 -14.73
C GLY A 344 -3.52 -1.32 -14.31
N MET A 345 -2.90 -0.44 -13.51
CA MET A 345 -1.61 -0.75 -12.88
C MET A 345 -1.77 -1.89 -11.88
N SER A 346 -0.70 -2.66 -11.66
CA SER A 346 -0.68 -3.61 -10.55
C SER A 346 -0.64 -2.89 -9.20
N ALA A 347 -0.97 -3.60 -8.13
CA ALA A 347 -0.95 -3.05 -6.77
C ALA A 347 0.44 -2.49 -6.41
N GLY A 348 1.51 -3.21 -6.77
CA GLY A 348 2.88 -2.74 -6.54
C GLY A 348 3.28 -1.54 -7.41
N GLU A 349 2.85 -1.49 -8.68
CA GLU A 349 3.07 -0.32 -9.55
C GLU A 349 2.33 0.90 -9.01
N SER A 350 1.09 0.71 -8.58
CA SER A 350 0.25 1.79 -8.02
C SER A 350 0.85 2.38 -6.76
N LEU A 351 1.39 1.54 -5.86
CA LEU A 351 2.11 2.01 -4.66
C LEU A 351 3.38 2.78 -5.03
N CYS A 352 4.21 2.26 -5.94
CA CYS A 352 5.43 2.96 -6.37
C CYS A 352 5.09 4.31 -7.00
N ARG A 353 4.02 4.39 -7.79
CA ARG A 353 3.58 5.65 -8.38
C ARG A 353 3.10 6.66 -7.34
N ALA A 354 2.34 6.22 -6.34
CA ALA A 354 1.93 7.06 -5.22
C ALA A 354 3.17 7.60 -4.46
N ARG A 355 4.15 6.74 -4.20
CA ARG A 355 5.42 7.15 -3.59
C ARG A 355 6.21 8.16 -4.45
N SER A 356 6.22 8.02 -5.77
CA SER A 356 6.85 9.01 -6.68
C SER A 356 6.23 10.40 -6.54
N ILE A 357 4.92 10.49 -6.36
CA ILE A 357 4.23 11.76 -6.15
C ILE A 357 4.56 12.34 -4.78
N LEU A 358 4.49 11.51 -3.73
CA LEU A 358 4.80 11.94 -2.37
C LEU A 358 6.25 12.42 -2.21
N MET A 359 7.22 11.86 -2.95
CA MET A 359 8.62 12.32 -2.93
C MET A 359 8.82 13.79 -3.33
N GLN A 360 7.80 14.46 -3.85
CA GLN A 360 7.86 15.88 -4.17
C GLN A 360 7.78 16.76 -2.92
N ASP A 361 7.21 16.24 -1.82
CA ASP A 361 7.20 16.86 -0.49
C ASP A 361 8.22 16.17 0.41
N ASP A 362 9.05 16.95 1.08
CA ASP A 362 10.13 16.49 1.94
C ASP A 362 9.86 16.74 3.44
N SER A 363 8.60 16.90 3.82
CA SER A 363 8.23 16.97 5.23
C SER A 363 8.45 15.63 5.94
N ALA A 364 8.73 15.68 7.24
CA ALA A 364 8.99 14.48 8.03
C ALA A 364 7.81 13.49 8.00
N GLU A 365 6.58 14.01 8.01
CA GLU A 365 5.35 13.23 7.96
C GLU A 365 5.18 12.57 6.58
N THR A 366 5.51 13.25 5.49
CA THR A 366 5.49 12.66 4.14
C THR A 366 6.56 11.59 3.99
N VAL A 367 7.78 11.84 4.48
CA VAL A 367 8.85 10.83 4.48
C VAL A 367 8.47 9.61 5.33
N LYS A 368 7.81 9.83 6.47
CA LYS A 368 7.25 8.74 7.27
C LYS A 368 6.20 7.95 6.49
N THR A 369 5.28 8.63 5.81
CA THR A 369 4.23 8.00 4.98
C THR A 369 4.83 7.12 3.88
N LEU A 370 5.92 7.55 3.22
CA LEU A 370 6.64 6.73 2.24
C LEU A 370 7.15 5.41 2.83
N ALA A 371 7.59 5.44 4.09
CA ALA A 371 8.19 4.30 4.76
C ALA A 371 7.14 3.35 5.37
N GLU A 372 6.10 3.89 6.01
CA GLU A 372 5.15 3.12 6.83
C GLU A 372 4.04 2.42 6.04
N PHE A 373 3.64 2.96 4.87
CA PHE A 373 2.66 2.30 4.03
C PHE A 373 3.28 1.11 3.30
N SER A 374 2.73 -0.07 3.56
CA SER A 374 3.19 -1.32 2.99
C SER A 374 2.06 -2.05 2.28
N LEU A 375 2.42 -2.74 1.18
CA LEU A 375 1.50 -3.56 0.41
C LEU A 375 1.53 -5.00 0.93
N TYR A 376 0.38 -5.49 1.32
CA TYR A 376 0.18 -6.87 1.73
C TYR A 376 -0.60 -7.62 0.65
N GLY A 377 -0.01 -8.71 0.18
CA GLY A 377 -0.46 -9.50 -0.95
C GLY A 377 0.51 -9.48 -2.14
N ASP A 378 0.13 -10.12 -3.23
CA ASP A 378 0.94 -10.22 -4.46
C ASP A 378 1.05 -8.84 -5.14
N PRO A 379 2.27 -8.27 -5.30
CA PRO A 379 2.45 -6.96 -5.91
C PRO A 379 2.06 -6.92 -7.41
N SER A 380 1.95 -8.07 -8.05
CA SER A 380 1.50 -8.17 -9.44
C SER A 380 -0.02 -8.19 -9.60
N ALA A 381 -0.79 -8.24 -8.49
CA ALA A 381 -2.25 -8.25 -8.53
C ALA A 381 -2.79 -7.01 -9.26
N ARG A 382 -3.75 -7.21 -10.18
CA ARG A 382 -4.37 -6.17 -11.00
C ARG A 382 -5.89 -6.27 -10.92
N MET A 383 -6.58 -5.16 -11.05
CA MET A 383 -8.04 -5.18 -11.21
C MET A 383 -8.42 -5.72 -12.59
N TYR A 384 -7.71 -5.31 -13.64
CA TYR A 384 -7.98 -5.67 -15.05
C TYR A 384 -6.86 -6.51 -15.62
N GLY A 385 -7.19 -7.43 -16.55
CA GLY A 385 -6.24 -8.37 -17.16
C GLY A 385 -5.25 -7.74 -18.14
N GLU A 386 -5.66 -6.66 -18.80
CA GLU A 386 -4.79 -5.82 -19.64
C GLU A 386 -4.84 -4.41 -19.08
N PRO A 387 -3.71 -3.67 -19.06
CA PRO A 387 -3.77 -2.24 -18.79
C PRO A 387 -4.79 -1.63 -19.76
N LEU A 388 -5.74 -0.86 -19.24
CA LEU A 388 -6.63 -0.10 -20.10
C LEU A 388 -5.73 0.74 -21.00
N ALA A 389 -5.61 0.31 -22.28
CA ALA A 389 -4.78 1.01 -23.24
C ALA A 389 -5.18 2.48 -23.16
N SER A 390 -4.25 3.31 -22.70
CA SER A 390 -4.47 4.73 -22.46
C SER A 390 -4.89 5.35 -23.77
N LYS A 391 -6.20 5.44 -24.01
CA LYS A 391 -6.73 6.30 -25.06
C LYS A 391 -6.38 7.74 -24.65
N GLY A 392 -5.14 8.13 -24.95
CA GLY A 392 -4.78 9.53 -25.08
C GLY A 392 -4.34 10.31 -23.85
N LEU A 393 -3.99 9.71 -22.69
CA LEU A 393 -3.53 10.44 -21.49
C LEU A 393 -2.03 10.32 -21.18
N PHE A 394 -1.32 9.41 -21.84
CA PHE A 394 0.14 9.39 -21.76
C PHE A 394 0.72 9.98 -23.04
N SER A 395 1.50 11.06 -22.87
CA SER A 395 2.28 11.62 -23.98
C SER A 395 3.15 10.52 -24.59
N LYS A 396 3.37 10.58 -25.90
CA LYS A 396 4.12 9.60 -26.71
C LYS A 396 5.57 9.32 -26.25
N ASP A 397 6.01 9.88 -25.12
CA ASP A 397 7.38 9.73 -24.61
C ASP A 397 7.60 8.59 -23.63
N THR A 398 6.52 7.94 -23.11
CA THR A 398 6.68 6.81 -22.18
C THR A 398 6.79 5.43 -22.86
N SER A 399 6.64 5.35 -24.20
CA SER A 399 6.82 4.09 -24.94
C SER A 399 8.29 3.72 -25.21
N LYS A 400 9.23 4.54 -24.79
CA LYS A 400 10.66 4.24 -24.85
C LYS A 400 11.15 3.86 -23.45
N SER A 401 11.23 2.57 -23.20
CA SER A 401 12.13 2.01 -22.18
C SER A 401 11.58 1.19 -21.02
N PHE A 402 10.48 0.47 -21.17
CA PHE A 402 10.24 -0.65 -20.24
C PHE A 402 11.17 -1.87 -20.46
N THR A 403 12.11 -1.79 -21.41
CA THR A 403 13.11 -2.83 -21.69
C THR A 403 14.52 -2.50 -21.21
N LYS A 404 14.74 -1.36 -20.56
CA LYS A 404 16.00 -1.12 -19.86
C LYS A 404 15.84 -1.67 -18.43
N GLY A 405 16.69 -2.64 -18.07
CA GLY A 405 16.72 -3.27 -16.75
C GLY A 405 16.64 -2.25 -15.62
N ILE A 406 16.17 -2.72 -14.46
CA ILE A 406 16.11 -1.91 -13.23
C ILE A 406 17.48 -1.25 -13.04
N HIS A 407 17.52 0.05 -13.24
CA HIS A 407 18.69 0.84 -12.96
C HIS A 407 18.68 1.07 -11.45
N ILE A 408 19.69 0.58 -10.73
CA ILE A 408 19.91 0.96 -9.33
C ILE A 408 20.48 2.37 -9.39
N PRO A 409 19.70 3.43 -9.15
CA PRO A 409 20.25 4.78 -9.16
C PRO A 409 21.16 4.94 -7.95
N LEU A 410 22.27 5.65 -8.14
CA LEU A 410 23.01 6.16 -7.00
C LEU A 410 22.09 7.16 -6.28
N PRO A 411 21.85 7.01 -4.97
CA PRO A 411 20.95 7.91 -4.25
C PRO A 411 21.49 9.34 -4.32
N ASN A 412 20.64 10.28 -4.74
CA ASN A 412 20.90 11.68 -4.51
C ASN A 412 20.58 11.96 -3.04
N ILE A 413 21.56 12.46 -2.30
CA ILE A 413 21.36 12.76 -0.89
C ILE A 413 20.85 14.20 -0.79
N ARG A 414 19.59 14.37 -0.34
CA ARG A 414 19.08 15.65 0.14
C ARG A 414 19.60 15.90 1.57
N ARG A 415 19.45 17.13 2.04
CA ARG A 415 19.80 17.47 3.41
C ARG A 415 18.89 16.73 4.38
N ALA A 416 19.44 16.05 5.39
CA ALA A 416 18.66 15.37 6.43
C ALA A 416 17.63 16.33 7.07
N ILE A 417 16.42 15.82 7.30
CA ILE A 417 15.34 16.57 7.92
C ILE A 417 15.54 16.48 9.44
N ARG A 418 15.65 17.62 10.09
CA ARG A 418 15.65 17.71 11.56
C ARG A 418 14.70 18.78 11.99
N MET A 419 13.94 18.50 13.05
CA MET A 419 13.01 19.44 13.67
C MET A 419 13.61 19.90 14.99
N GLU A 420 13.73 21.22 15.18
CA GLU A 420 14.29 21.81 16.38
C GLU A 420 13.18 22.49 17.18
N LEU A 421 13.08 22.19 18.48
CA LEU A 421 12.14 22.86 19.37
C LEU A 421 12.49 24.36 19.46
N VAL A 422 11.51 25.20 19.21
CA VAL A 422 11.69 26.66 19.15
C VAL A 422 10.63 27.39 19.94
N THR A 423 10.88 28.66 20.22
CA THR A 423 9.86 29.59 20.74
C THR A 423 9.42 30.50 19.60
N VAL A 424 8.13 30.69 19.45
CA VAL A 424 7.55 31.58 18.45
C VAL A 424 7.03 32.86 19.09
N ASN A 425 6.76 33.89 18.28
CA ASN A 425 6.15 35.15 18.75
C ASN A 425 4.77 34.87 19.37
N GLN A 426 4.46 35.47 20.53
CA GLN A 426 3.22 35.24 21.27
C GLN A 426 1.97 35.48 20.42
N LYS A 427 1.97 36.51 19.56
CA LYS A 427 0.82 36.82 18.70
C LYS A 427 0.57 35.70 17.67
N ILE A 428 1.64 35.08 17.16
CA ILE A 428 1.54 33.94 16.25
C ILE A 428 1.03 32.73 17.03
N ALA A 429 1.55 32.49 18.23
CA ALA A 429 1.09 31.40 19.08
C ALA A 429 -0.41 31.52 19.39
N ASP A 430 -0.86 32.70 19.82
CA ASP A 430 -2.26 32.98 20.16
C ASP A 430 -3.18 32.75 18.93
N ALA A 431 -2.78 33.22 17.74
CA ALA A 431 -3.56 33.06 16.52
C ALA A 431 -3.69 31.59 16.09
N ILE A 432 -2.61 30.82 16.18
CA ILE A 432 -2.62 29.38 15.85
C ILE A 432 -3.48 28.60 16.87
N GLU A 433 -3.34 28.88 18.15
CA GLU A 433 -4.16 28.27 19.20
C GLU A 433 -5.63 28.57 19.01
N GLU A 434 -5.99 29.83 18.76
CA GLU A 434 -7.38 30.28 18.53
C GLU A 434 -7.98 29.54 17.31
N MET A 435 -7.23 29.45 16.22
CA MET A 435 -7.65 28.71 15.01
C MET A 435 -7.89 27.23 15.29
N VAL A 436 -6.98 26.56 15.99
CA VAL A 436 -7.12 25.14 16.32
C VAL A 436 -8.29 24.93 17.28
N TYR A 437 -8.44 25.74 18.31
CA TYR A 437 -9.53 25.60 19.27
C TYR A 437 -10.91 25.93 18.68
N ALA A 438 -10.96 26.75 17.64
CA ALA A 438 -12.20 27.02 16.91
C ALA A 438 -12.65 25.85 16.04
N LYS A 439 -11.69 25.12 15.45
CA LYS A 439 -11.97 24.00 14.56
C LYS A 439 -12.07 22.67 15.32
N TYR A 440 -11.25 22.48 16.36
CA TYR A 440 -11.10 21.23 17.11
C TYR A 440 -11.42 21.48 18.60
N GLU A 441 -12.70 21.38 18.94
CA GLU A 441 -13.18 21.66 20.30
C GLU A 441 -12.49 20.78 21.36
N ASP A 442 -12.19 19.54 21.01
CA ASP A 442 -11.50 18.56 21.86
C ASP A 442 -10.05 18.94 22.21
N PHE A 443 -9.45 19.85 21.44
CA PHE A 443 -8.09 20.34 21.67
C PHE A 443 -8.06 21.65 22.45
N LYS A 444 -9.22 22.19 22.82
CA LYS A 444 -9.31 23.47 23.53
C LYS A 444 -8.57 23.44 24.86
N GLY A 445 -7.61 24.35 24.99
CA GLY A 445 -6.74 24.45 26.17
C GLY A 445 -5.48 23.60 26.12
N ILE A 446 -5.29 22.77 25.09
CA ILE A 446 -4.05 22.02 24.86
C ILE A 446 -3.03 22.95 24.22
N LYS A 447 -1.91 23.17 24.88
CA LYS A 447 -0.82 23.99 24.36
C LYS A 447 0.05 23.20 23.39
N PRO A 448 0.40 23.75 22.22
CA PRO A 448 1.29 23.10 21.28
C PRO A 448 2.76 23.23 21.68
N ASN A 449 3.57 22.32 21.19
CA ASN A 449 5.01 22.52 21.04
C ASN A 449 5.30 23.09 19.66
N TYR A 450 6.27 23.99 19.58
CA TYR A 450 6.65 24.61 18.32
C TYR A 450 8.00 24.08 17.86
N TYR A 451 8.08 23.73 16.59
CA TYR A 451 9.28 23.21 15.95
C TYR A 451 9.63 24.00 14.71
N LYS A 452 10.92 24.03 14.37
CA LYS A 452 11.42 24.61 13.13
C LYS A 452 12.17 23.53 12.33
N SER A 453 11.91 23.44 11.05
CA SER A 453 12.66 22.56 10.16
C SER A 453 14.08 23.06 9.93
N SER A 454 15.07 22.17 10.02
CA SER A 454 16.48 22.49 9.72
C SER A 454 16.72 22.73 8.22
N LYS A 455 15.77 22.35 7.36
CA LYS A 455 15.94 22.36 5.91
C LYS A 455 15.39 23.62 5.24
N ASN A 456 14.30 24.14 5.76
CA ASN A 456 13.62 25.34 5.29
C ASN A 456 13.20 26.18 6.48
N ASP A 457 12.67 27.39 6.22
CA ASP A 457 12.16 28.26 7.30
C ASP A 457 10.72 27.92 7.71
N ASP A 458 10.29 26.65 7.54
CA ASP A 458 8.98 26.18 7.95
C ASP A 458 8.93 25.88 9.45
N TYR A 459 7.80 26.22 10.04
CA TYR A 459 7.49 26.01 11.44
C TYR A 459 6.32 25.04 11.55
N SER A 460 6.27 24.28 12.66
CA SER A 460 5.16 23.39 13.00
C SER A 460 4.71 23.67 14.43
N ALA A 461 3.41 23.84 14.66
CA ALA A 461 2.80 23.80 15.97
C ALA A 461 2.10 22.47 16.15
N VAL A 462 2.56 21.65 17.10
CA VAL A 462 2.06 20.31 17.34
C VAL A 462 1.26 20.26 18.61
N PHE A 463 -0.04 20.03 18.46
CA PHE A 463 -0.99 19.78 19.54
C PHE A 463 -1.10 18.28 19.72
N ARG A 464 -0.85 17.78 20.93
CA ARG A 464 -0.92 16.35 21.26
C ARG A 464 -1.88 16.11 22.41
N LYS A 465 -2.79 15.19 22.23
CA LYS A 465 -3.77 14.76 23.22
C LYS A 465 -3.76 13.26 23.34
N GLN A 466 -3.70 12.74 24.56
CA GLN A 466 -3.96 11.32 24.82
C GLN A 466 -5.48 11.09 24.72
N GLY A 467 -5.92 10.39 23.70
CA GLY A 467 -7.30 10.02 23.47
C GLY A 467 -7.66 8.62 23.95
N VAL A 468 -8.91 8.22 23.78
CA VAL A 468 -9.41 6.88 24.10
C VAL A 468 -8.79 5.81 23.21
N ILE A 469 -8.48 6.15 21.96
CA ILE A 469 -7.95 5.25 20.94
C ILE A 469 -6.44 5.40 20.71
N GLY A 470 -5.73 6.18 21.54
CA GLY A 470 -4.31 6.46 21.41
C GLY A 470 -4.01 7.96 21.34
N ASP A 471 -2.82 8.31 20.88
CA ASP A 471 -2.45 9.71 20.68
C ASP A 471 -3.20 10.33 19.50
N GLN A 472 -3.80 11.47 19.75
CA GLN A 472 -4.41 12.33 18.73
C GLN A 472 -3.53 13.55 18.52
N LEU A 473 -3.23 13.85 17.26
CA LEU A 473 -2.27 14.86 16.88
C LEU A 473 -2.87 15.82 15.86
N ILE A 474 -2.64 17.10 16.08
CA ILE A 474 -2.87 18.15 15.08
C ILE A 474 -1.55 18.88 14.89
N THR A 475 -1.05 18.89 13.67
CA THR A 475 0.16 19.63 13.29
C THR A 475 -0.23 20.77 12.36
N VAL A 476 -0.01 22.00 12.78
CA VAL A 476 -0.19 23.20 11.96
C VAL A 476 1.15 23.61 11.38
N LYS A 477 1.31 23.54 10.06
CA LYS A 477 2.50 24.02 9.35
C LYS A 477 2.31 25.47 8.94
N PHE A 478 3.30 26.32 9.23
CA PHE A 478 3.21 27.76 9.00
C PHE A 478 4.57 28.40 8.70
N GLU A 479 4.55 29.59 8.10
CA GLU A 479 5.73 30.41 7.82
C GLU A 479 6.13 31.24 9.03
N LYS A 480 7.33 31.81 9.01
CA LYS A 480 7.89 32.63 10.09
C LYS A 480 7.00 33.81 10.51
N ASP A 481 6.19 34.35 9.61
CA ASP A 481 5.25 35.42 9.83
C ASP A 481 3.89 34.96 10.40
N GLY A 482 3.67 33.63 10.50
CA GLY A 482 2.45 33.02 11.02
C GLY A 482 1.44 32.61 9.96
N ASN A 483 1.74 32.78 8.67
CA ASN A 483 0.86 32.29 7.59
C ASN A 483 0.79 30.75 7.59
N VAL A 484 -0.41 30.21 7.79
CA VAL A 484 -0.64 28.75 7.82
C VAL A 484 -0.57 28.18 6.40
N LYS A 485 0.26 27.15 6.21
CA LYS A 485 0.43 26.43 4.96
C LYS A 485 -0.47 25.20 4.90
N ASN A 486 -0.50 24.44 5.98
CA ASN A 486 -1.22 23.16 6.03
C ASN A 486 -1.54 22.78 7.48
N ILE A 487 -2.55 21.93 7.62
CA ILE A 487 -2.91 21.28 8.88
C ILE A 487 -2.92 19.76 8.62
N LEU A 488 -2.24 19.00 9.46
CA LEU A 488 -2.21 17.56 9.43
C LEU A 488 -2.90 16.99 10.67
N GLU A 489 -3.62 15.91 10.50
CA GLU A 489 -4.29 15.18 11.58
C GLU A 489 -3.81 13.71 11.58
N SER A 490 -3.67 13.10 12.78
CA SER A 490 -3.49 11.65 12.87
C SER A 490 -4.81 10.94 12.55
N LYS A 491 -4.75 9.91 11.73
CA LYS A 491 -5.91 9.12 11.26
C LYS A 491 -6.28 7.96 12.20
#